data_30f93a2c7777de35ab42f16c71892579
#
_entry.id   30f93a2c7777de35ab42f16c71892579
#
_cell.length_a   1.000
_cell.length_b   1.000
_cell.length_c   1.000
_cell.angle_alpha   90.00
_cell.angle_beta   90.00
_cell.angle_gamma   90.00
#
_symmetry.space_group_name_H-M   'P 1'
#
loop_
_entity.id
_entity.type
_entity.pdbx_description
1 polymer ?
#
loop_
_entity_poly.entity_id
_entity_poly.type
_entity_poly.pdbx_seq_one_letter_code
_entity_poly.pdbx_strand_id
1 'polypeptide(L)'
;MAQIPGKPDFESEDFLAGHVEDILAFYEPVAFDKDGGFFHHFLDDGTVYDRETRHLVSSTRFVFNYANAFLQTGRAHYRDWAAHGLRYLETHHRTEAGHFLWQRKGDDIDDGRAMAYGLSLIHI
;
A
#
# COMPACT_ATOMS: atom_id res chain seq x y z
N MET A 1 9.45 -33.95 3.54
CA MET A 1 8.23 -33.72 4.31
C MET A 1 7.04 -34.30 3.53
N ALA A 2 6.23 -35.14 4.15
CA ALA A 2 5.07 -35.74 3.45
C ALA A 2 4.05 -34.62 3.14
N GLN A 3 3.66 -34.47 1.89
CA GLN A 3 2.59 -33.56 1.50
C GLN A 3 1.25 -34.06 2.07
N ILE A 4 0.52 -33.18 2.73
CA ILE A 4 -0.84 -33.49 3.20
C ILE A 4 -1.76 -33.44 1.97
N PRO A 5 -2.48 -34.53 1.64
CA PRO A 5 -3.38 -34.53 0.49
C PRO A 5 -4.39 -33.36 0.57
N GLY A 6 -4.53 -32.60 -0.52
CA GLY A 6 -5.45 -31.47 -0.63
C GLY A 6 -4.93 -30.14 -0.03
N LYS A 7 -3.72 -30.13 0.53
CA LYS A 7 -3.10 -28.89 0.99
C LYS A 7 -2.30 -28.24 -0.15
N PRO A 8 -2.45 -26.91 -0.39
CA PRO A 8 -1.66 -26.22 -1.39
C PRO A 8 -0.15 -26.31 -1.08
N ASP A 9 0.66 -26.36 -2.12
CA ASP A 9 2.11 -26.14 -1.99
C ASP A 9 2.38 -24.65 -1.86
N PHE A 10 2.47 -24.17 -0.63
CA PHE A 10 2.67 -22.75 -0.31
C PHE A 10 4.02 -22.19 -0.74
N GLU A 11 4.96 -23.05 -1.13
CA GLU A 11 6.31 -22.65 -1.59
C GLU A 11 6.41 -22.65 -3.12
N SER A 12 5.40 -23.16 -3.83
CA SER A 12 5.42 -23.16 -5.29
C SER A 12 5.27 -21.75 -5.88
N GLU A 13 5.98 -21.49 -6.96
CA GLU A 13 5.90 -20.20 -7.66
C GLU A 13 4.47 -19.93 -8.16
N ASP A 14 3.76 -20.94 -8.64
CA ASP A 14 2.38 -20.82 -9.12
C ASP A 14 1.43 -20.43 -8.00
N PHE A 15 1.56 -21.03 -6.81
CA PHE A 15 0.74 -20.65 -5.66
C PHE A 15 1.03 -19.21 -5.23
N LEU A 16 2.30 -18.83 -5.12
CA LEU A 16 2.70 -17.49 -4.69
C LEU A 16 2.25 -16.43 -5.70
N ALA A 17 2.42 -16.67 -6.98
CA ALA A 17 1.95 -15.76 -8.03
C ALA A 17 0.43 -15.61 -8.01
N GLY A 18 -0.33 -16.71 -7.90
CA GLY A 18 -1.78 -16.69 -7.77
C GLY A 18 -2.25 -15.92 -6.53
N HIS A 19 -1.57 -16.11 -5.40
CA HIS A 19 -1.90 -15.40 -4.18
C HIS A 19 -1.65 -13.89 -4.28
N VAL A 20 -0.57 -13.47 -4.93
CA VAL A 20 -0.31 -12.05 -5.22
C VAL A 20 -1.41 -11.46 -6.10
N GLU A 21 -1.83 -12.16 -7.16
CA GLU A 21 -2.93 -11.71 -8.02
C GLU A 21 -4.25 -11.59 -7.25
N ASP A 22 -4.57 -12.51 -6.36
CA ASP A 22 -5.77 -12.45 -5.50
C ASP A 22 -5.75 -11.23 -4.57
N ILE A 23 -4.60 -10.93 -3.98
CA ILE A 23 -4.44 -9.74 -3.11
C ILE A 23 -4.60 -8.46 -3.94
N LEU A 24 -3.96 -8.37 -5.09
CA LEU A 24 -4.08 -7.21 -5.97
C LEU A 24 -5.52 -7.00 -6.41
N ALA A 25 -6.22 -8.08 -6.79
CA ALA A 25 -7.62 -8.05 -7.19
C ALA A 25 -8.56 -7.54 -6.08
N PHE A 26 -8.25 -7.79 -4.82
CA PHE A 26 -9.03 -7.28 -3.69
C PHE A 26 -8.92 -5.74 -3.58
N TYR A 27 -7.72 -5.20 -3.70
CA TYR A 27 -7.48 -3.76 -3.50
C TYR A 27 -7.71 -2.92 -4.77
N GLU A 28 -7.43 -3.47 -5.94
CA GLU A 28 -7.38 -2.73 -7.20
C GLU A 28 -8.66 -1.93 -7.54
N PRO A 29 -9.89 -2.44 -7.31
CA PRO A 29 -11.10 -1.69 -7.62
C PRO A 29 -11.34 -0.47 -6.74
N VAL A 30 -10.81 -0.44 -5.52
CA VAL A 30 -11.27 0.49 -4.47
C VAL A 30 -10.16 1.24 -3.72
N ALA A 31 -8.93 0.75 -3.74
CA ALA A 31 -7.86 1.33 -2.93
C ALA A 31 -7.35 2.67 -3.46
N PHE A 32 -7.36 2.87 -4.77
CA PHE A 32 -6.85 4.08 -5.39
C PHE A 32 -7.78 5.27 -5.13
N ASP A 33 -7.26 6.31 -4.48
CA ASP A 33 -7.95 7.57 -4.34
C ASP A 33 -7.44 8.56 -5.40
N LYS A 34 -8.32 8.94 -6.33
CA LYS A 34 -7.98 9.88 -7.42
C LYS A 34 -7.53 11.26 -6.89
N ASP A 35 -7.99 11.63 -5.71
CA ASP A 35 -7.69 12.93 -5.09
C ASP A 35 -6.37 12.91 -4.29
N GLY A 36 -5.80 11.75 -4.05
CA GLY A 36 -4.48 11.58 -3.45
C GLY A 36 -4.30 10.33 -2.61
N GLY A 37 -3.26 9.56 -2.90
CA GLY A 37 -2.89 8.38 -2.14
C GLY A 37 -3.84 7.20 -2.31
N PHE A 38 -3.98 6.42 -1.26
CA PHE A 38 -4.78 5.21 -1.23
C PHE A 38 -5.65 5.17 0.02
N PHE A 39 -6.82 4.55 -0.09
CA PHE A 39 -7.62 4.18 1.07
C PHE A 39 -6.95 3.03 1.81
N HIS A 40 -7.02 3.01 3.13
CA HIS A 40 -6.33 2.03 3.97
C HIS A 40 -7.26 1.11 4.74
N HIS A 41 -8.52 1.51 4.92
CA HIS A 41 -9.44 0.87 5.84
C HIS A 41 -10.60 0.23 5.09
N PHE A 42 -10.58 -1.11 5.05
CA PHE A 42 -11.53 -1.93 4.30
C PHE A 42 -12.23 -2.92 5.22
N LEU A 43 -13.49 -3.19 4.94
CA LEU A 43 -14.18 -4.37 5.41
C LEU A 43 -13.76 -5.59 4.58
N ASP A 44 -14.07 -6.79 5.03
CA ASP A 44 -13.71 -8.04 4.35
C ASP A 44 -14.33 -8.18 2.94
N ASP A 45 -15.42 -7.47 2.68
CA ASP A 45 -16.05 -7.39 1.36
C ASP A 45 -15.43 -6.34 0.42
N GLY A 46 -14.39 -5.62 0.87
CA GLY A 46 -13.73 -4.56 0.12
C GLY A 46 -14.35 -3.18 0.29
N THR A 47 -15.39 -3.02 1.11
CA THR A 47 -15.99 -1.71 1.38
C THR A 47 -15.02 -0.82 2.15
N VAL A 48 -14.77 0.39 1.64
CA VAL A 48 -13.98 1.41 2.34
C VAL A 48 -14.83 2.07 3.41
N TYR A 49 -14.47 1.91 4.68
CA TYR A 49 -15.22 2.49 5.79
C TYR A 49 -14.62 3.76 6.37
N ASP A 50 -13.35 4.07 6.10
CA ASP A 50 -12.69 5.33 6.43
C ASP A 50 -11.95 5.86 5.19
N ARG A 51 -12.41 6.99 4.68
CA ARG A 51 -11.86 7.62 3.47
C ARG A 51 -10.88 8.74 3.78
N GLU A 52 -10.75 9.14 5.03
CA GLU A 52 -9.99 10.31 5.44
C GLU A 52 -8.62 9.97 6.04
N THR A 53 -8.54 8.88 6.81
CA THR A 53 -7.32 8.52 7.53
C THR A 53 -6.27 7.95 6.57
N ARG A 54 -5.08 8.54 6.62
CA ARG A 54 -3.89 8.12 5.87
C ARG A 54 -2.74 7.91 6.83
N HIS A 55 -2.32 6.66 6.95
CA HIS A 55 -1.20 6.28 7.80
C HIS A 55 0.08 6.18 6.97
N LEU A 56 1.21 6.67 7.50
CA LEU A 56 2.49 6.66 6.81
C LEU A 56 2.92 5.24 6.38
N VAL A 57 2.83 4.28 7.28
CA VAL A 57 3.24 2.88 7.01
C VAL A 57 2.40 2.27 5.89
N SER A 58 1.08 2.44 5.93
CA SER A 58 0.21 1.89 4.89
C SER A 58 0.45 2.56 3.54
N SER A 59 0.64 3.88 3.52
CA SER A 59 0.94 4.62 2.30
C SER A 59 2.25 4.16 1.65
N THR A 60 3.31 3.98 2.43
CA THR A 60 4.60 3.49 1.93
C THR A 60 4.53 2.06 1.41
N ARG A 61 3.76 1.20 2.09
CA ARG A 61 3.55 -0.19 1.66
C ARG A 61 2.78 -0.30 0.36
N PHE A 62 1.76 0.53 0.15
CA PHE A 62 1.07 0.58 -1.14
C PHE A 62 2.01 0.97 -2.29
N VAL A 63 2.84 1.98 -2.09
CA VAL A 63 3.86 2.37 -3.08
C VAL A 63 4.79 1.21 -3.40
N PHE A 64 5.34 0.56 -2.37
CA PHE A 64 6.23 -0.58 -2.53
C PHE A 64 5.54 -1.75 -3.26
N ASN A 65 4.33 -2.10 -2.83
CA ASN A 65 3.61 -3.23 -3.41
C ASN A 65 3.25 -2.99 -4.88
N TYR A 66 2.78 -1.80 -5.25
CA TYR A 66 2.47 -1.49 -6.65
C TYR A 66 3.73 -1.36 -7.52
N ALA A 67 4.84 -0.85 -6.98
CA ALA A 67 6.11 -0.86 -7.69
C ALA A 67 6.57 -2.30 -7.99
N ASN A 68 6.48 -3.21 -7.02
CA ASN A 68 6.78 -4.63 -7.22
C ASN A 68 5.78 -5.31 -8.17
N ALA A 69 4.50 -5.02 -8.07
CA ALA A 69 3.49 -5.53 -8.99
C ALA A 69 3.81 -5.14 -10.43
N PHE A 70 4.27 -3.91 -10.67
CA PHE A 70 4.75 -3.50 -11.98
C PHE A 70 5.95 -4.32 -12.45
N LEU A 71 6.96 -4.50 -11.59
CA LEU A 71 8.15 -5.28 -11.94
C LEU A 71 7.82 -6.75 -12.29
N GLN A 72 6.85 -7.33 -11.60
CA GLN A 72 6.45 -8.72 -11.83
C GLN A 72 5.52 -8.91 -13.02
N THR A 73 4.60 -7.96 -13.27
CA THR A 73 3.55 -8.13 -14.27
C THR A 73 3.75 -7.31 -15.55
N GLY A 74 4.56 -6.26 -15.50
CA GLY A 74 4.71 -5.29 -16.58
C GLY A 74 3.49 -4.40 -16.83
N ARG A 75 2.44 -4.48 -16.00
CA ARG A 75 1.21 -3.69 -16.15
C ARG A 75 1.48 -2.24 -15.78
N ALA A 76 1.41 -1.34 -16.76
CA ALA A 76 1.83 0.06 -16.62
C ALA A 76 1.07 0.84 -15.54
N HIS A 77 -0.20 0.53 -15.31
CA HIS A 77 -1.00 1.23 -14.29
C HIS A 77 -0.44 1.05 -12.87
N TYR A 78 0.22 -0.08 -12.56
CA TYR A 78 0.86 -0.26 -11.25
C TYR A 78 2.03 0.69 -11.02
N ARG A 79 2.82 0.96 -12.07
CA ARG A 79 3.87 2.00 -12.01
C ARG A 79 3.28 3.38 -11.73
N ASP A 80 2.20 3.71 -12.42
CA ASP A 80 1.55 5.01 -12.29
C ASP A 80 0.91 5.17 -10.91
N TRP A 81 0.37 4.10 -10.35
CA TRP A 81 -0.18 4.07 -8.99
C TRP A 81 0.92 4.19 -7.93
N ALA A 82 2.04 3.51 -8.10
CA ALA A 82 3.19 3.68 -7.22
C ALA A 82 3.67 5.14 -7.21
N ALA A 83 3.80 5.76 -8.38
CA ALA A 83 4.17 7.18 -8.50
C ALA A 83 3.12 8.11 -7.87
N HIS A 84 1.83 7.80 -8.00
CA HIS A 84 0.74 8.54 -7.37
C HIS A 84 0.84 8.50 -5.84
N GLY A 85 1.08 7.33 -5.26
CA GLY A 85 1.28 7.17 -3.82
C GLY A 85 2.52 7.90 -3.31
N LEU A 86 3.61 7.86 -4.06
CA LEU A 86 4.84 8.58 -3.72
C LEU A 86 4.62 10.09 -3.71
N ARG A 87 3.93 10.64 -4.72
CA ARG A 87 3.56 12.06 -4.74
C ARG A 87 2.73 12.45 -3.51
N TYR A 88 1.78 11.62 -3.12
CA TYR A 88 0.99 11.87 -1.92
C TYR A 88 1.87 11.93 -0.66
N LEU A 89 2.80 11.00 -0.49
CA LEU A 89 3.76 11.01 0.62
C LEU A 89 4.57 12.30 0.66
N GLU A 90 5.09 12.73 -0.46
CA GLU A 90 5.90 13.94 -0.56
C GLU A 90 5.11 15.22 -0.33
N THR A 91 3.86 15.28 -0.76
CA THR A 91 3.03 16.49 -0.67
C THR A 91 2.25 16.61 0.63
N HIS A 92 1.86 15.49 1.26
CA HIS A 92 0.97 15.48 2.42
C HIS A 92 1.62 14.96 3.70
N HIS A 93 2.58 14.04 3.63
CA HIS A 93 3.27 13.53 4.82
C HIS A 93 4.59 14.25 5.11
N ARG A 94 5.32 14.67 4.07
CA ARG A 94 6.60 15.34 4.24
C ARG A 94 6.42 16.77 4.75
N THR A 95 7.17 17.14 5.80
CA THR A 95 7.23 18.50 6.33
C THR A 95 8.33 19.30 5.65
N GLU A 96 8.32 20.63 5.79
CA GLU A 96 9.39 21.53 5.30
C GLU A 96 10.75 21.17 5.90
N ALA A 97 10.78 20.68 7.13
CA ALA A 97 12.00 20.21 7.79
C ALA A 97 12.52 18.85 7.28
N GLY A 98 11.78 18.20 6.36
CA GLY A 98 12.15 16.91 5.79
C GLY A 98 11.73 15.71 6.63
N HIS A 99 10.93 15.89 7.68
CA HIS A 99 10.31 14.81 8.43
C HIS A 99 9.05 14.33 7.75
N PHE A 100 8.54 13.14 8.15
CA PHE A 100 7.29 12.58 7.66
C PHE A 100 6.31 12.41 8.81
N LEU A 101 5.10 12.96 8.63
CA LEU A 101 4.00 12.86 9.58
C LEU A 101 3.49 11.41 9.67
N TRP A 102 3.22 10.95 10.89
CA TRP A 102 2.78 9.58 11.13
C TRP A 102 1.39 9.30 10.57
N GLN A 103 0.43 10.19 10.80
CA GLN A 103 -0.94 10.03 10.34
C GLN A 103 -1.61 11.36 9.98
N ARG A 104 -2.36 11.33 8.89
CA ARG A 104 -3.23 12.43 8.47
C ARG A 104 -4.69 12.00 8.51
N LYS A 105 -5.57 12.98 8.68
CA LYS A 105 -7.01 12.79 8.56
C LYS A 105 -7.58 13.91 7.69
N GLY A 106 -7.94 13.58 6.46
CA GLY A 106 -8.24 14.59 5.44
C GLY A 106 -7.07 15.56 5.25
N ASP A 107 -7.33 16.84 5.35
CA ASP A 107 -6.32 17.89 5.25
C ASP A 107 -5.59 18.17 6.58
N ASP A 108 -6.03 17.58 7.68
CA ASP A 108 -5.49 17.81 9.00
C ASP A 108 -4.37 16.82 9.36
N ILE A 109 -3.47 17.26 10.24
CA ILE A 109 -2.48 16.40 10.88
C ILE A 109 -3.16 15.75 12.09
N ASP A 110 -3.34 14.41 12.02
CA ASP A 110 -3.90 13.65 13.13
C ASP A 110 -2.82 13.23 14.14
N ASP A 111 -1.67 12.77 13.64
CA ASP A 111 -0.49 12.47 14.43
C ASP A 111 0.77 12.94 13.70
N GLY A 112 1.40 13.96 14.23
CA GLY A 112 2.59 14.59 13.63
C GLY A 112 3.92 13.99 14.06
N ARG A 113 3.92 12.92 14.86
CA ARG A 113 5.17 12.31 15.33
C ARG A 113 5.99 11.75 14.18
N ALA A 114 7.31 11.91 14.25
CA ALA A 114 8.26 11.26 13.37
C ALA A 114 8.69 9.93 14.00
N MET A 115 8.12 8.84 13.51
CA MET A 115 8.38 7.49 14.02
C MET A 115 9.47 6.80 13.18
N ALA A 116 10.51 6.30 13.83
CA ALA A 116 11.64 5.63 13.16
C ALA A 116 11.21 4.50 12.22
N TYR A 117 10.20 3.72 12.59
CA TYR A 117 9.69 2.64 11.77
C TYR A 117 9.10 3.16 10.45
N GLY A 118 8.28 4.21 10.50
CA GLY A 118 7.72 4.83 9.29
C GLY A 118 8.80 5.42 8.39
N LEU A 119 9.79 6.09 8.98
CA LEU A 119 10.93 6.64 8.25
C LEU A 119 11.76 5.55 7.56
N SER A 120 11.94 4.39 8.19
CA SER A 120 12.67 3.27 7.60
C SER A 120 11.99 2.75 6.33
N LEU A 121 10.66 2.74 6.27
CA LEU A 121 9.90 2.27 5.11
C LEU A 121 9.99 3.22 3.91
N ILE A 122 10.20 4.51 4.13
CA ILE A 122 10.41 5.49 3.06
C ILE A 122 11.75 5.26 2.36
N HIS A 123 12.76 4.81 3.08
CA HIS A 123 14.11 4.61 2.58
C HIS A 123 14.36 3.19 2.01
N ILE A 124 13.39 2.30 2.13
CA ILE A 124 13.46 0.98 1.48
C ILE A 124 13.20 1.11 -0.02
#